data_496da1e9b63c4512bca5ef9ff05aa046
#
_entry.id   496da1e9b63c4512bca5ef9ff05aa046
#
_cell.length_a   1.000
_cell.length_b   1.000
_cell.length_c   1.000
_cell.angle_alpha   90.00
_cell.angle_beta   90.00
_cell.angle_gamma   90.00
#
_symmetry.space_group_name_H-M   'P 1'
#
loop_
_entity.id
_entity.type
_entity.pdbx_description
1 polymer ?
#
loop_
_entity_poly.entity_id
_entity_poly.type
_entity_poly.pdbx_seq_one_letter_code
_entity_poly.pdbx_strand_id
1 'polypeptide(L)' 'MTLEECKNNIGRSVLYIPFEGCDESLYESGIITSTNNKYVFVRYGSDVNSKATRPEDLRL' A
#
# COMPACT_ATOMS: atom_id res chain seq x y z
N MET A 1 3.03 -5.43 -5.71
CA MET A 1 2.85 -6.63 -4.86
C MET A 1 1.59 -7.37 -5.25
N THR A 2 1.55 -8.67 -5.01
CA THR A 2 0.31 -9.43 -5.13
C THR A 2 -0.50 -9.29 -3.83
N LEU A 3 -1.78 -9.64 -3.88
CA LEU A 3 -2.62 -9.64 -2.69
C LEU A 3 -2.08 -10.60 -1.62
N GLU A 4 -1.58 -11.76 -2.06
CA GLU A 4 -0.98 -12.74 -1.14
C GLU A 4 0.25 -12.19 -0.42
N GLU A 5 1.12 -11.50 -1.14
CA GLU A 5 2.28 -10.84 -0.54
C GLU A 5 1.85 -9.80 0.48
N CYS A 6 0.81 -9.03 0.18
CA CYS A 6 0.30 -8.04 1.11
C CYS A 6 -0.25 -8.68 2.38
N LYS A 7 -0.96 -9.80 2.25
CA LYS A 7 -1.47 -10.55 3.41
C LYS A 7 -0.34 -11.02 4.33
N ASN A 8 0.79 -11.38 3.75
CA ASN A 8 1.95 -11.86 4.49
C ASN A 8 2.81 -10.72 5.05
N ASN A 9 2.45 -9.47 4.77
CA ASN A 9 3.24 -8.30 5.18
C ASN A 9 2.41 -7.26 5.94
N ILE A 10 1.32 -7.68 6.58
CA ILE A 10 0.52 -6.78 7.43
C ILE A 10 1.40 -6.27 8.57
N GLY A 11 1.34 -4.96 8.80
CA GLY A 11 2.16 -4.28 9.79
C GLY A 11 3.48 -3.74 9.24
N ARG A 12 3.80 -4.02 7.99
CA ARG A 12 5.05 -3.56 7.36
C ARG A 12 4.85 -2.29 6.56
N SER A 13 5.93 -1.52 6.42
CA SER A 13 5.96 -0.34 5.57
C SER A 13 5.94 -0.74 4.11
N VAL A 14 5.16 0.00 3.33
CA VAL A 14 5.10 -0.15 1.87
C VAL A 14 5.15 1.21 1.22
N LEU A 15 5.50 1.21 -0.06
CA LEU A 15 5.53 2.41 -0.88
C LEU A 15 4.41 2.33 -1.91
N TYR A 16 3.58 3.37 -1.96
CA TYR A 16 2.53 3.50 -2.96
C TYR A 16 3.08 4.26 -4.16
N ILE A 17 2.99 3.66 -5.34
CA ILE A 17 3.41 4.24 -6.61
C ILE A 17 2.16 4.39 -7.47
N PRO A 18 1.65 5.62 -7.66
CA PRO A 18 0.36 5.84 -8.34
C PRO A 18 0.29 5.27 -9.76
N PHE A 19 1.41 5.34 -10.50
CA PHE A 19 1.51 4.78 -11.84
C PHE A 19 2.99 4.58 -12.18
N GLU A 20 3.25 3.67 -13.08
CA GLU A 20 4.60 3.35 -13.51
C GLU A 20 5.25 4.56 -14.19
N GLY A 21 6.49 4.84 -13.81
CA GLY A 21 7.25 5.97 -14.37
C GLY A 21 6.92 7.32 -13.78
N CYS A 22 6.06 7.39 -12.74
CA CYS A 22 5.76 8.67 -12.10
C CYS A 22 6.96 9.19 -11.32
N ASP A 23 6.96 10.50 -11.07
CA ASP A 23 8.01 11.14 -10.26
C ASP A 23 7.97 10.58 -8.83
N GLU A 24 9.13 10.34 -8.27
CA GLU A 24 9.27 9.84 -6.90
C GLU A 24 8.60 10.76 -5.86
N SER A 25 8.47 12.05 -6.17
CA SER A 25 7.78 12.99 -5.28
C SER A 25 6.30 12.65 -5.10
N LEU A 26 5.74 11.80 -5.98
CA LEU A 26 4.35 11.35 -5.89
C LEU A 26 4.20 10.05 -5.11
N TYR A 27 5.30 9.40 -4.72
CA TYR A 27 5.26 8.17 -3.94
C TYR A 27 4.78 8.49 -2.53
N GLU A 28 4.01 7.59 -1.95
CA GLU A 28 3.55 7.72 -0.57
C GLU A 28 3.94 6.49 0.24
N SER A 29 4.41 6.74 1.44
CA SER A 29 4.81 5.70 2.40
C SER A 29 3.64 5.39 3.31
N GLY A 30 3.41 4.12 3.61
CA GLY A 30 2.34 3.71 4.49
C GLY A 30 2.58 2.36 5.13
N ILE A 31 1.65 1.96 6.00
CA ILE A 31 1.70 0.67 6.71
C ILE A 31 0.47 -0.15 6.29
N ILE A 32 0.69 -1.39 5.90
CA ILE A 32 -0.43 -2.30 5.61
C ILE A 32 -1.12 -2.63 6.92
N THR A 33 -2.41 -2.34 7.02
CA THR A 33 -3.21 -2.61 8.23
C THR A 33 -4.07 -3.84 8.09
N SER A 34 -4.61 -4.11 6.91
CA SER A 34 -5.44 -5.29 6.65
C SER A 34 -5.59 -5.49 5.16
N THR A 35 -6.25 -6.58 4.78
CA THR A 35 -6.57 -6.87 3.38
C THR A 35 -7.98 -7.48 3.31
N ASN A 36 -8.59 -7.40 2.14
CA ASN A 36 -9.79 -8.18 1.83
C ASN A 36 -9.53 -8.96 0.53
N ASN A 37 -10.59 -9.45 -0.11
CA ASN A 37 -10.44 -10.27 -1.33
C ASN A 37 -9.99 -9.48 -2.56
N LYS A 38 -9.91 -8.16 -2.46
CA LYS A 38 -9.69 -7.30 -3.62
C LYS A 38 -8.66 -6.20 -3.36
N TYR A 39 -8.66 -5.63 -2.17
CA TYR A 39 -7.84 -4.46 -1.83
C TYR A 39 -6.96 -4.68 -0.62
N VAL A 40 -5.93 -3.85 -0.55
CA VAL A 40 -5.04 -3.75 0.60
C VAL A 40 -5.36 -2.43 1.30
N PHE A 41 -5.56 -2.47 2.61
CA PHE A 41 -5.83 -1.27 3.38
C PHE A 41 -4.52 -0.77 3.97
N VAL A 42 -4.14 0.44 3.56
CA VAL A 42 -2.85 1.05 3.91
C VAL A 42 -3.10 2.38 4.61
N ARG A 43 -2.45 2.55 5.74
CA ARG A 43 -2.49 3.81 6.49
C ARG A 43 -1.28 4.65 6.08
N TYR A 44 -1.54 5.76 5.41
CA TYR A 44 -0.50 6.64 4.87
C TYR A 44 -0.15 7.77 5.82
N GLY A 45 1.15 8.04 5.96
CA GLY A 45 1.64 9.16 6.76
C GLY A 45 1.06 9.17 8.16
N SER A 46 0.48 10.29 8.56
CA SER A 46 -0.12 10.49 9.87
C SER A 46 -1.64 10.26 9.88
N ASP A 47 -2.21 9.72 8.80
CA ASP A 47 -3.64 9.43 8.72
C ASP A 47 -4.04 8.44 9.81
N VAL A 48 -5.22 8.64 10.39
CA VAL A 48 -5.76 7.71 11.39
C VAL A 48 -6.52 6.55 10.74
N ASN A 49 -6.94 6.70 9.49
CA ASN A 49 -7.72 5.71 8.76
C ASN A 49 -6.91 5.14 7.61
N SER A 50 -7.15 3.87 7.30
CA SER A 50 -6.55 3.20 6.15
C SER A 50 -7.35 3.47 4.89
N LYS A 51 -6.67 3.48 3.74
CA LYS A 51 -7.28 3.63 2.43
C LYS A 51 -7.16 2.35 1.63
N ALA A 52 -8.21 2.00 0.91
CA ALA A 52 -8.20 0.85 0.01
C ALA A 52 -7.26 1.13 -1.16
N THR A 53 -6.28 0.28 -1.35
CA THR A 53 -5.23 0.44 -2.36
C THR A 53 -5.12 -0.85 -3.16
N ARG A 54 -4.90 -0.74 -4.46
CA ARG A 54 -4.69 -1.92 -5.30
C ARG A 54 -3.30 -2.49 -5.00
N PRO A 55 -3.18 -3.81 -4.81
CA PRO A 55 -1.88 -4.41 -4.48
C PRO A 55 -0.81 -4.17 -5.52
N GLU A 56 -1.18 -4.08 -6.80
CA GLU A 56 -0.22 -3.84 -7.88
C GLU A 56 0.44 -2.47 -7.83
N ASP A 57 -0.13 -1.53 -7.07
CA ASP A 57 0.45 -0.18 -6.92
C ASP A 57 1.40 -0.08 -5.72
N LEU A 58 1.62 -1.18 -5.02
CA LEU A 58 2.45 -1.20 -3.81
C LEU A 58 3.79 -1.89 -4.03
N ARG A 59 4.82 -1.40 -3.33
CA ARG A 59 6.16 -1.99 -3.27
C ARG A 59 6.64 -2.07 -1.82
N LEU A 60 7.41 -3.08 -1.53
CA LEU A 60 8.10 -3.16 -0.24
C LEU A 60 9.25 -2.17 -0.14
#